data_f3143f21b2f69ee03c76d7ae5ca11aad
#
_entry.id   f3143f21b2f69ee03c76d7ae5ca11aad
#
_cell.length_a   1.000
_cell.length_b   1.000
_cell.length_c   1.000
_cell.angle_alpha   90.00
_cell.angle_beta   90.00
_cell.angle_gamma   90.00
#
_symmetry.space_group_name_H-M   'P 1'
#
loop_
_entity.id
_entity.type
_entity.pdbx_description
1 polymer ?
#
loop_
_entity_poly.entity_id
_entity_poly.type
_entity_poly.pdbx_seq_one_letter_code
_entity_poly.pdbx_strand_id
1 'polypeptide(L)'
;MTPRESELIELLHKEVKPALGCTEPIAVALAAAKATETMKTEVPVLSEYEVDVEVSGNILKNGMGVGIPGTGMVGLYIASALGAVCGKSEYGLEVLKDLTDKDVETAKGLVDAGKVRIKVAESPKILYVKVTVSSAGHKAWTVIEDDHDRIVETGLDSSVSDFRKGDDGETAPVKCTLDYNLTVKEIYSFAQSAAFEDIKFILADRDLNLALAREGLSGDYGLNVGKAIRENQQEVFGDDFISFAMGMTAAASDLSLIHI
;
A
#
# COMPACT_ATOMS: atom_id res chain seq x y z
N MET A 1 -24.00 12.84 -19.48
CA MET A 1 -23.15 11.71 -19.07
C MET A 1 -23.75 10.42 -19.61
N THR A 2 -23.01 9.67 -20.38
CA THR A 2 -23.40 8.34 -20.87
C THR A 2 -23.20 7.29 -19.78
N PRO A 3 -23.84 6.11 -19.83
CA PRO A 3 -23.56 5.02 -18.86
C PRO A 3 -22.08 4.65 -18.81
N ARG A 4 -21.38 4.63 -19.97
CA ARG A 4 -19.95 4.34 -20.03
C ARG A 4 -19.08 5.42 -19.39
N GLU A 5 -19.41 6.69 -19.54
CA GLU A 5 -18.73 7.79 -18.83
C GLU A 5 -18.89 7.67 -17.32
N SER A 6 -20.08 7.29 -16.84
CA SER A 6 -20.31 7.05 -15.40
C SER A 6 -19.46 5.90 -14.87
N GLU A 7 -19.36 4.80 -15.62
CA GLU A 7 -18.48 3.67 -15.26
C GLU A 7 -17.00 4.08 -15.19
N LEU A 8 -16.52 4.92 -16.14
CA LEU A 8 -15.14 5.40 -16.15
C LEU A 8 -14.85 6.34 -14.96
N ILE A 9 -15.81 7.17 -14.56
CA ILE A 9 -15.68 8.04 -13.38
C ILE A 9 -15.65 7.18 -12.11
N GLU A 10 -16.51 6.17 -11.99
CA GLU A 10 -16.50 5.24 -10.88
C GLU A 10 -15.17 4.48 -10.80
N LEU A 11 -14.65 4.04 -11.96
CA LEU A 11 -13.33 3.41 -12.04
C LEU A 11 -12.23 4.33 -11.54
N LEU A 12 -12.23 5.60 -11.96
CA LEU A 12 -11.25 6.59 -11.49
C LEU A 12 -11.33 6.79 -9.98
N HIS A 13 -12.52 6.93 -9.40
CA HIS A 13 -12.68 7.04 -7.94
C HIS A 13 -12.20 5.81 -7.20
N LYS A 14 -12.32 4.63 -7.81
CA LYS A 14 -11.82 3.39 -7.22
C LYS A 14 -10.31 3.30 -7.25
N GLU A 15 -9.68 3.70 -8.37
CA GLU A 15 -8.24 3.51 -8.60
C GLU A 15 -7.38 4.67 -8.08
N VAL A 16 -7.91 5.90 -8.08
CA VAL A 16 -7.18 7.10 -7.60
C VAL A 16 -7.42 7.23 -6.09
N LYS A 17 -6.50 6.69 -5.31
CA LYS A 17 -6.55 6.70 -3.84
C LYS A 17 -5.21 7.19 -3.27
N PRO A 18 -5.21 7.98 -2.18
CA PRO A 18 -4.00 8.29 -1.46
C PRO A 18 -3.45 7.03 -0.79
N ALA A 19 -2.11 6.92 -0.76
CA ALA A 19 -1.39 5.87 -0.03
C ALA A 19 -0.14 6.46 0.61
N LEU A 20 0.26 5.92 1.76
CA LEU A 20 1.49 6.31 2.45
C LEU A 20 2.68 5.50 1.93
N GLY A 21 3.22 5.91 0.79
CA GLY A 21 4.34 5.25 0.15
C GLY A 21 3.92 4.08 -0.75
N CYS A 22 4.82 3.10 -0.90
CA CYS A 22 4.61 1.95 -1.77
C CYS A 22 3.52 1.01 -1.21
N THR A 23 2.63 0.55 -2.07
CA THR A 23 1.43 -0.20 -1.64
C THR A 23 1.72 -1.62 -1.17
N GLU A 24 2.81 -2.26 -1.59
CA GLU A 24 3.16 -3.61 -1.16
C GLU A 24 3.46 -3.71 0.35
N PRO A 25 4.36 -2.89 0.94
CA PRO A 25 4.55 -2.89 2.39
C PRO A 25 3.30 -2.45 3.14
N ILE A 26 2.53 -1.52 2.58
CA ILE A 26 1.28 -1.04 3.20
C ILE A 26 0.22 -2.13 3.25
N ALA A 27 0.08 -2.96 2.22
CA ALA A 27 -0.82 -4.12 2.23
C ALA A 27 -0.42 -5.12 3.34
N VAL A 28 0.88 -5.34 3.55
CA VAL A 28 1.37 -6.20 4.65
C VAL A 28 1.08 -5.57 6.01
N ALA A 29 1.31 -4.25 6.16
CA ALA A 29 0.97 -3.53 7.40
C ALA A 29 -0.54 -3.55 7.68
N LEU A 30 -1.39 -3.39 6.65
CA LEU A 30 -2.84 -3.48 6.77
C LEU A 30 -3.30 -4.87 7.22
N ALA A 31 -2.75 -5.93 6.63
CA ALA A 31 -3.05 -7.30 7.03
C ALA A 31 -2.62 -7.56 8.49
N ALA A 32 -1.45 -7.06 8.91
CA ALA A 32 -0.95 -7.18 10.27
C ALA A 32 -1.83 -6.41 11.27
N ALA A 33 -2.23 -5.19 10.93
CA ALA A 33 -3.14 -4.39 11.74
C ALA A 33 -4.47 -5.11 11.97
N LYS A 34 -5.09 -5.60 10.90
CA LYS A 34 -6.37 -6.31 10.98
C LYS A 34 -6.27 -7.61 11.76
N ALA A 35 -5.21 -8.40 11.57
CA ALA A 35 -4.97 -9.62 12.34
C ALA A 35 -4.79 -9.30 13.83
N THR A 36 -4.06 -8.21 14.16
CA THR A 36 -3.88 -7.77 15.56
C THR A 36 -5.19 -7.27 16.17
N GLU A 37 -6.00 -6.53 15.45
CA GLU A 37 -7.34 -6.11 15.89
C GLU A 37 -8.23 -7.33 16.17
N THR A 38 -8.20 -8.32 15.29
CA THR A 38 -8.92 -9.59 15.46
C THR A 38 -8.41 -10.36 16.70
N MET A 39 -7.09 -10.43 16.90
CA MET A 39 -6.50 -11.05 18.10
C MET A 39 -6.97 -10.37 19.39
N LYS A 40 -7.06 -9.04 19.40
CA LYS A 40 -7.44 -8.26 20.58
C LYS A 40 -8.88 -8.50 21.05
N THR A 41 -9.72 -9.17 20.26
CA THR A 41 -11.07 -9.57 20.69
C THR A 41 -11.01 -10.65 21.80
N GLU A 42 -9.98 -11.52 21.77
CA GLU A 42 -9.77 -12.58 22.79
C GLU A 42 -8.63 -12.23 23.74
N VAL A 43 -7.58 -11.58 23.26
CA VAL A 43 -6.40 -11.18 24.04
C VAL A 43 -6.27 -9.65 24.03
N PRO A 44 -7.01 -8.93 24.89
CA PRO A 44 -7.08 -7.46 24.84
C PRO A 44 -5.73 -6.75 25.01
N VAL A 45 -4.80 -7.35 25.74
CA VAL A 45 -3.45 -6.82 25.96
C VAL A 45 -2.41 -7.81 25.42
N LEU A 46 -1.76 -7.45 24.33
CA LEU A 46 -0.69 -8.23 23.73
C LEU A 46 0.65 -7.83 24.36
N SER A 47 1.14 -8.63 25.30
CA SER A 47 2.46 -8.43 25.94
C SER A 47 3.59 -9.11 25.17
N GLU A 48 3.33 -10.29 24.63
CA GLU A 48 4.23 -11.04 23.76
C GLU A 48 3.46 -11.62 22.60
N TYR A 49 3.95 -11.40 21.37
CA TYR A 49 3.37 -11.95 20.17
C TYR A 49 4.41 -12.13 19.07
N GLU A 50 4.08 -12.96 18.12
CA GLU A 50 4.87 -13.22 16.92
C GLU A 50 4.02 -12.91 15.70
N VAL A 51 4.68 -12.47 14.63
CA VAL A 51 4.05 -12.10 13.36
C VAL A 51 4.64 -12.94 12.24
N ASP A 52 3.84 -13.82 11.68
CA ASP A 52 4.19 -14.64 10.53
C ASP A 52 3.54 -14.05 9.26
N VAL A 53 4.35 -13.77 8.25
CA VAL A 53 3.95 -13.15 7.00
C VAL A 53 4.20 -14.11 5.84
N GLU A 54 3.16 -14.40 5.08
CA GLU A 54 3.22 -15.17 3.84
C GLU A 54 2.80 -14.29 2.69
N VAL A 55 3.67 -14.08 1.70
CA VAL A 55 3.40 -13.18 0.57
C VAL A 55 3.73 -13.83 -0.76
N SER A 56 3.04 -13.41 -1.81
CA SER A 56 3.44 -13.79 -3.17
C SER A 56 4.85 -13.32 -3.49
N GLY A 57 5.54 -14.00 -4.40
CA GLY A 57 6.89 -13.62 -4.84
C GLY A 57 6.95 -12.19 -5.38
N ASN A 58 5.85 -11.69 -5.98
CA ASN A 58 5.75 -10.32 -6.47
C ASN A 58 5.75 -9.30 -5.33
N ILE A 59 4.94 -9.52 -4.29
CA ILE A 59 4.92 -8.66 -3.08
C ILE A 59 6.28 -8.69 -2.39
N LEU A 60 6.91 -9.85 -2.24
CA LEU A 60 8.24 -9.96 -1.65
C LEU A 60 9.27 -9.16 -2.42
N LYS A 61 9.36 -9.39 -3.75
CA LYS A 61 10.33 -8.71 -4.62
C LYS A 61 10.18 -7.19 -4.58
N ASN A 62 8.95 -6.69 -4.64
CA ASN A 62 8.69 -5.26 -4.72
C ASN A 62 8.76 -4.58 -3.35
N GLY A 63 8.41 -5.29 -2.26
CA GLY A 63 8.31 -4.68 -0.93
C GLY A 63 9.59 -4.72 -0.09
N MET A 64 10.54 -5.63 -0.35
CA MET A 64 11.71 -5.82 0.52
C MET A 64 12.70 -4.66 0.55
N GLY A 65 12.81 -3.91 -0.54
CA GLY A 65 13.73 -2.77 -0.65
C GLY A 65 13.07 -1.40 -0.44
N VAL A 66 11.81 -1.36 -0.07
CA VAL A 66 11.04 -0.11 0.04
C VAL A 66 11.21 0.50 1.43
N GLY A 67 11.56 1.78 1.49
CA GLY A 67 11.60 2.56 2.73
C GLY A 67 10.22 2.74 3.34
N ILE A 68 10.12 2.58 4.65
CA ILE A 68 8.89 2.85 5.39
C ILE A 68 9.00 4.22 6.03
N PRO A 69 8.18 5.20 5.62
CA PRO A 69 8.29 6.59 6.08
C PRO A 69 8.32 6.70 7.61
N GLY A 70 9.19 7.56 8.13
CA GLY A 70 9.32 7.82 9.57
C GLY A 70 10.11 6.77 10.37
N THR A 71 10.58 5.65 9.74
CA THR A 71 11.23 4.55 10.48
C THR A 71 12.75 4.51 10.37
N GLY A 72 13.30 5.01 9.28
CA GLY A 72 14.69 4.78 8.90
C GLY A 72 15.00 3.34 8.52
N MET A 73 13.99 2.52 8.21
CA MET A 73 14.13 1.11 7.85
C MET A 73 13.41 0.80 6.55
N VAL A 74 13.78 -0.32 5.93
CA VAL A 74 13.21 -0.80 4.67
C VAL A 74 12.57 -2.17 4.83
N GLY A 75 11.61 -2.44 3.98
CA GLY A 75 11.10 -3.79 3.74
C GLY A 75 9.91 -4.20 4.59
N LEU A 76 9.50 -5.43 4.32
CA LEU A 76 8.26 -5.99 4.86
C LEU A 76 8.35 -6.34 6.36
N TYR A 77 9.56 -6.57 6.91
CA TYR A 77 9.73 -6.87 8.33
C TYR A 77 9.23 -5.73 9.21
N ILE A 78 9.73 -4.52 8.95
CA ILE A 78 9.32 -3.36 9.73
C ILE A 78 7.88 -2.94 9.41
N ALA A 79 7.43 -3.06 8.15
CA ALA A 79 6.06 -2.75 7.78
C ALA A 79 5.04 -3.62 8.52
N SER A 80 5.27 -4.94 8.58
CA SER A 80 4.39 -5.87 9.31
C SER A 80 4.44 -5.64 10.82
N ALA A 81 5.64 -5.38 11.39
CA ALA A 81 5.78 -5.05 12.81
C ALA A 81 4.99 -3.79 13.17
N LEU A 82 5.09 -2.72 12.38
CA LEU A 82 4.33 -1.48 12.59
C LEU A 82 2.84 -1.68 12.47
N GLY A 83 2.39 -2.42 11.45
CA GLY A 83 0.99 -2.79 11.32
C GLY A 83 0.45 -3.46 12.58
N ALA A 84 1.21 -4.40 13.15
CA ALA A 84 0.83 -5.10 14.37
C ALA A 84 0.89 -4.22 15.63
N VAL A 85 1.85 -3.29 15.72
CA VAL A 85 2.04 -2.39 16.89
C VAL A 85 1.00 -1.29 16.95
N CYS A 86 0.81 -0.55 15.86
CA CYS A 86 0.07 0.70 15.83
C CYS A 86 -0.88 0.88 14.64
N GLY A 87 -0.87 -0.06 13.68
CA GLY A 87 -1.72 0.04 12.51
C GLY A 87 -3.21 0.08 12.86
N LYS A 88 -3.97 0.89 12.10
CA LYS A 88 -5.43 0.98 12.18
C LYS A 88 -6.03 0.56 10.85
N SER A 89 -6.64 -0.64 10.81
CA SER A 89 -7.12 -1.21 9.55
C SER A 89 -8.22 -0.38 8.88
N GLU A 90 -8.96 0.42 9.64
CA GLU A 90 -9.99 1.34 9.13
C GLU A 90 -9.45 2.42 8.17
N TYR A 91 -8.15 2.69 8.21
CA TYR A 91 -7.50 3.67 7.34
C TYR A 91 -7.05 3.09 5.98
N GLY A 92 -7.28 1.81 5.74
CA GLY A 92 -6.90 1.18 4.46
C GLY A 92 -5.41 1.39 4.13
N LEU A 93 -5.12 1.98 2.96
CA LEU A 93 -3.73 2.24 2.52
C LEU A 93 -3.01 3.34 3.30
N GLU A 94 -3.67 4.02 4.22
CA GLU A 94 -3.07 4.97 5.16
C GLU A 94 -2.90 4.37 6.58
N VAL A 95 -2.87 3.05 6.71
CA VAL A 95 -2.87 2.29 7.97
C VAL A 95 -1.84 2.74 9.01
N LEU A 96 -0.74 3.36 8.59
CA LEU A 96 0.36 3.85 9.43
C LEU A 96 0.38 5.37 9.60
N LYS A 97 -0.66 6.12 9.23
CA LYS A 97 -0.64 7.59 9.25
C LYS A 97 -0.48 8.23 10.63
N ASP A 98 -0.86 7.51 11.69
CA ASP A 98 -0.75 7.98 13.08
C ASP A 98 0.54 7.47 13.78
N LEU A 99 1.53 7.01 13.01
CA LEU A 99 2.81 6.48 13.48
C LEU A 99 3.53 7.46 14.41
N THR A 100 4.04 6.97 15.54
CA THR A 100 4.88 7.72 16.48
C THR A 100 6.27 7.11 16.62
N ASP A 101 7.25 7.90 17.08
CA ASP A 101 8.62 7.39 17.32
C ASP A 101 8.64 6.21 18.29
N LYS A 102 7.76 6.19 19.29
CA LYS A 102 7.63 5.09 20.23
C LYS A 102 7.16 3.79 19.55
N ASP A 103 6.23 3.91 18.58
CA ASP A 103 5.76 2.76 17.82
C ASP A 103 6.89 2.20 16.95
N VAL A 104 7.70 3.08 16.36
CA VAL A 104 8.89 2.70 15.60
C VAL A 104 9.88 1.92 16.46
N GLU A 105 10.19 2.41 17.67
CA GLU A 105 11.09 1.71 18.60
C GLU A 105 10.53 0.33 19.00
N THR A 106 9.23 0.25 19.28
CA THR A 106 8.57 -1.01 19.62
C THR A 106 8.62 -1.99 18.45
N ALA A 107 8.32 -1.54 17.24
CA ALA A 107 8.35 -2.37 16.04
C ALA A 107 9.79 -2.85 15.70
N LYS A 108 10.79 -1.98 15.84
CA LYS A 108 12.22 -2.35 15.73
C LYS A 108 12.57 -3.46 16.72
N GLY A 109 12.14 -3.32 17.97
CA GLY A 109 12.37 -4.33 18.99
C GLY A 109 11.78 -5.70 18.61
N LEU A 110 10.60 -5.75 17.97
CA LEU A 110 10.03 -7.02 17.49
C LEU A 110 10.85 -7.63 16.36
N VAL A 111 11.33 -6.80 15.42
CA VAL A 111 12.18 -7.27 14.32
C VAL A 111 13.51 -7.79 14.83
N ASP A 112 14.19 -7.04 15.71
CA ASP A 112 15.49 -7.39 16.29
C ASP A 112 15.41 -8.66 17.17
N ALA A 113 14.27 -8.88 17.84
CA ALA A 113 14.01 -10.07 18.61
C ALA A 113 13.67 -11.32 17.76
N GLY A 114 13.62 -11.18 16.40
CA GLY A 114 13.25 -12.27 15.50
C GLY A 114 11.79 -12.70 15.61
N LYS A 115 10.92 -11.83 16.12
CA LYS A 115 9.48 -12.09 16.30
C LYS A 115 8.68 -11.91 15.01
N VAL A 116 9.28 -11.41 13.95
CA VAL A 116 8.68 -11.25 12.62
C VAL A 116 9.35 -12.22 11.66
N ARG A 117 8.56 -13.05 11.02
CA ARG A 117 9.04 -14.03 10.01
C ARG A 117 8.31 -13.80 8.70
N ILE A 118 9.04 -13.87 7.60
CA ILE A 118 8.49 -13.68 6.26
C ILE A 118 8.87 -14.86 5.38
N LYS A 119 7.91 -15.39 4.64
CA LYS A 119 8.12 -16.44 3.65
C LYS A 119 7.28 -16.20 2.39
N VAL A 120 7.70 -16.82 1.29
CA VAL A 120 6.91 -16.86 0.07
C VAL A 120 5.74 -17.83 0.26
N ALA A 121 4.55 -17.39 -0.08
CA ALA A 121 3.34 -18.19 -0.05
C ALA A 121 3.26 -19.13 -1.27
N GLU A 122 2.71 -20.31 -1.06
CA GLU A 122 2.30 -21.20 -2.16
C GLU A 122 0.94 -20.75 -2.70
N SER A 123 0.92 -19.62 -3.41
CA SER A 123 -0.29 -19.04 -4.00
C SER A 123 -0.07 -18.71 -5.48
N PRO A 124 -1.04 -19.00 -6.36
CA PRO A 124 -0.97 -18.63 -7.77
C PRO A 124 -1.26 -17.14 -8.01
N LYS A 125 -1.67 -16.41 -6.97
CA LYS A 125 -2.02 -15.00 -7.05
C LYS A 125 -0.78 -14.13 -7.20
N ILE A 126 -0.84 -13.14 -8.09
CA ILE A 126 0.21 -12.12 -8.23
C ILE A 126 0.28 -11.26 -6.97
N LEU A 127 -0.88 -10.88 -6.44
CA LEU A 127 -1.01 -10.18 -5.18
C LEU A 127 -1.65 -11.12 -4.16
N TYR A 128 -0.86 -11.51 -3.16
CA TYR A 128 -1.28 -12.31 -2.04
C TYR A 128 -0.49 -11.91 -0.80
N VAL A 129 -1.19 -11.64 0.28
CA VAL A 129 -0.64 -11.37 1.60
C VAL A 129 -1.46 -12.11 2.63
N LYS A 130 -0.81 -12.90 3.48
CA LYS A 130 -1.40 -13.45 4.69
C LYS A 130 -0.51 -13.10 5.86
N VAL A 131 -1.08 -12.47 6.87
CA VAL A 131 -0.40 -12.21 8.13
C VAL A 131 -1.10 -12.96 9.24
N THR A 132 -0.33 -13.69 10.04
CA THR A 132 -0.80 -14.39 11.23
C THR A 132 -0.11 -13.79 12.45
N VAL A 133 -0.89 -13.35 13.42
CA VAL A 133 -0.42 -12.92 14.75
C VAL A 133 -0.71 -14.03 15.73
N SER A 134 0.31 -14.43 16.50
CA SER A 134 0.21 -15.49 17.51
C SER A 134 0.54 -14.92 18.90
N SER A 135 -0.33 -15.09 19.88
CA SER A 135 -0.14 -14.62 21.26
C SER A 135 -0.97 -15.45 22.23
N ALA A 136 -0.40 -15.76 23.41
CA ALA A 136 -1.08 -16.44 24.50
C ALA A 136 -1.80 -17.75 24.11
N GLY A 137 -1.29 -18.46 23.11
CA GLY A 137 -1.87 -19.72 22.62
C GLY A 137 -2.95 -19.51 21.53
N HIS A 138 -3.34 -18.28 21.24
CA HIS A 138 -4.28 -17.92 20.17
C HIS A 138 -3.56 -17.54 18.88
N LYS A 139 -4.27 -17.69 17.74
CA LYS A 139 -3.81 -17.27 16.41
C LYS A 139 -4.90 -16.51 15.69
N ALA A 140 -4.60 -15.29 15.28
CA ALA A 140 -5.47 -14.53 14.38
C ALA A 140 -4.76 -14.25 13.07
N TRP A 141 -5.49 -14.23 11.97
CA TRP A 141 -4.91 -13.96 10.66
C TRP A 141 -5.82 -13.12 9.78
N THR A 142 -5.19 -12.52 8.78
CA THR A 142 -5.88 -11.76 7.72
C THR A 142 -5.24 -12.10 6.39
N VAL A 143 -6.08 -12.23 5.36
CA VAL A 143 -5.66 -12.45 3.97
C VAL A 143 -6.12 -11.30 3.09
N ILE A 144 -5.20 -10.78 2.27
CA ILE A 144 -5.45 -9.77 1.23
C ILE A 144 -5.12 -10.42 -0.12
N GLU A 145 -6.00 -10.27 -1.11
CA GLU A 145 -5.84 -10.81 -2.47
C GLU A 145 -6.31 -9.82 -3.53
N ASP A 146 -5.64 -9.88 -4.69
CA ASP A 146 -5.99 -9.21 -5.95
C ASP A 146 -5.87 -7.68 -5.93
N ASP A 147 -6.09 -7.01 -4.80
CA ASP A 147 -5.90 -5.59 -4.59
C ASP A 147 -5.23 -5.34 -3.24
N HIS A 148 -4.48 -4.25 -3.08
CA HIS A 148 -3.63 -4.02 -1.90
C HIS A 148 -4.41 -3.72 -0.60
N ASP A 149 -5.68 -3.32 -0.72
CA ASP A 149 -6.58 -3.05 0.41
C ASP A 149 -7.76 -4.03 0.50
N ARG A 150 -7.79 -5.07 -0.36
CA ARG A 150 -8.88 -6.03 -0.40
C ARG A 150 -8.67 -7.17 0.59
N ILE A 151 -9.19 -7.01 1.78
CA ILE A 151 -9.25 -8.09 2.78
C ILE A 151 -10.31 -9.10 2.32
N VAL A 152 -9.89 -10.36 2.12
CA VAL A 152 -10.77 -11.46 1.67
C VAL A 152 -11.06 -12.48 2.76
N GLU A 153 -10.26 -12.51 3.81
CA GLU A 153 -10.43 -13.45 4.92
C GLU A 153 -9.84 -12.87 6.20
N THR A 154 -10.53 -13.07 7.30
CA THR A 154 -9.99 -12.91 8.66
C THR A 154 -10.36 -14.12 9.48
N GLY A 155 -9.52 -14.48 10.46
CA GLY A 155 -9.80 -15.60 11.34
C GLY A 155 -9.16 -15.45 12.70
N LEU A 156 -9.74 -16.17 13.67
CA LEU A 156 -9.24 -16.30 15.00
C LEU A 156 -9.43 -17.77 15.45
N ASP A 157 -8.33 -18.46 15.72
CA ASP A 157 -8.30 -19.89 16.07
C ASP A 157 -9.04 -20.76 15.04
N SER A 158 -10.25 -21.25 15.38
CA SER A 158 -11.08 -22.05 14.48
C SER A 158 -12.19 -21.26 13.79
N SER A 159 -12.36 -19.97 14.13
CA SER A 159 -13.38 -19.09 13.55
C SER A 159 -12.82 -18.37 12.32
N VAL A 160 -13.52 -18.46 11.20
CA VAL A 160 -13.11 -17.85 9.93
C VAL A 160 -14.24 -17.00 9.38
N SER A 161 -13.92 -15.75 9.02
CA SER A 161 -14.79 -14.88 8.22
C SER A 161 -14.20 -14.76 6.83
N ASP A 162 -14.87 -15.36 5.84
CA ASP A 162 -14.45 -15.35 4.44
C ASP A 162 -15.31 -14.36 3.65
N PHE A 163 -14.69 -13.29 3.19
CA PHE A 163 -15.35 -12.22 2.41
C PHE A 163 -15.20 -12.40 0.90
N ARG A 164 -14.65 -13.55 0.44
CA ARG A 164 -14.63 -13.91 -0.99
C ARG A 164 -16.03 -14.17 -1.52
N LYS A 165 -16.92 -14.64 -0.61
CA LYS A 165 -18.33 -14.86 -0.90
C LYS A 165 -19.13 -13.69 -0.33
N GLY A 166 -20.02 -13.12 -1.14
CA GLY A 166 -20.99 -12.14 -0.66
C GLY A 166 -21.88 -12.73 0.43
N ASP A 167 -22.51 -11.87 1.23
CA ASP A 167 -23.35 -12.22 2.40
C ASP A 167 -24.55 -13.14 2.07
N ASP A 168 -24.87 -13.38 0.79
CA ASP A 168 -26.03 -14.13 0.31
C ASP A 168 -25.73 -15.59 -0.05
N GLY A 169 -24.56 -16.14 0.32
CA GLY A 169 -24.23 -17.56 0.09
C GLY A 169 -24.02 -17.94 -1.39
N GLU A 170 -24.28 -17.06 -2.32
CA GLU A 170 -23.88 -17.20 -3.71
C GLU A 170 -22.43 -16.77 -3.85
N THR A 171 -21.65 -17.55 -4.61
CA THR A 171 -20.35 -17.17 -5.11
C THR A 171 -20.50 -16.00 -6.09
N ALA A 172 -20.91 -14.85 -5.58
CA ALA A 172 -20.64 -13.63 -6.27
C ALA A 172 -19.16 -13.36 -6.06
N PRO A 173 -18.29 -13.43 -7.12
CA PRO A 173 -17.23 -12.47 -7.14
C PRO A 173 -17.93 -11.17 -6.78
N VAL A 174 -17.38 -10.34 -5.88
CA VAL A 174 -17.68 -8.92 -5.97
C VAL A 174 -17.31 -8.67 -7.44
N LYS A 175 -18.31 -8.72 -8.29
CA LYS A 175 -18.17 -8.31 -9.66
C LYS A 175 -17.76 -6.87 -9.48
N CYS A 176 -16.47 -6.62 -9.64
CA CYS A 176 -16.10 -5.32 -10.11
C CYS A 176 -16.91 -5.18 -11.39
N THR A 177 -18.07 -4.54 -11.26
CA THR A 177 -18.96 -4.28 -12.39
C THR A 177 -18.28 -3.36 -13.38
N LEU A 178 -17.12 -2.80 -12.98
CA LEU A 178 -16.28 -1.92 -13.75
C LEU A 178 -15.51 -2.74 -14.78
N ASP A 179 -15.74 -2.43 -16.03
CA ASP A 179 -15.05 -3.05 -17.15
C ASP A 179 -13.67 -2.44 -17.32
N TYR A 180 -12.61 -3.19 -16.93
CA TYR A 180 -11.21 -2.82 -17.12
C TYR A 180 -10.71 -3.05 -18.55
N ASN A 181 -11.54 -3.57 -19.44
CA ASN A 181 -11.17 -3.76 -20.84
C ASN A 181 -11.27 -2.43 -21.60
N LEU A 182 -10.27 -1.57 -21.37
CA LEU A 182 -10.19 -0.23 -21.94
C LEU A 182 -9.21 -0.15 -23.10
N THR A 183 -9.59 0.58 -24.12
CA THR A 183 -8.65 0.96 -25.18
C THR A 183 -8.10 2.37 -24.95
N VAL A 184 -6.88 2.63 -25.43
CA VAL A 184 -6.29 3.99 -25.38
C VAL A 184 -7.21 5.02 -26.03
N LYS A 185 -7.95 4.63 -27.08
CA LYS A 185 -8.91 5.50 -27.76
C LYS A 185 -10.07 5.88 -26.84
N GLU A 186 -10.61 4.95 -26.05
CA GLU A 186 -11.68 5.25 -25.08
C GLU A 186 -11.19 6.20 -24.00
N ILE A 187 -10.02 5.93 -23.42
CA ILE A 187 -9.41 6.80 -22.39
C ILE A 187 -9.22 8.22 -22.94
N TYR A 188 -8.66 8.33 -24.14
CA TYR A 188 -8.45 9.62 -24.79
C TYR A 188 -9.76 10.35 -25.07
N SER A 189 -10.75 9.63 -25.63
CA SER A 189 -12.07 10.23 -25.93
C SER A 189 -12.77 10.68 -24.65
N PHE A 190 -12.72 9.89 -23.60
CA PHE A 190 -13.27 10.25 -22.30
C PHE A 190 -12.59 11.50 -21.74
N ALA A 191 -11.26 11.56 -21.75
CA ALA A 191 -10.50 12.72 -21.27
C ALA A 191 -10.84 14.02 -22.05
N GLN A 192 -11.26 13.91 -23.33
CA GLN A 192 -11.68 15.05 -24.14
C GLN A 192 -13.13 15.48 -23.87
N SER A 193 -14.01 14.55 -23.49
CA SER A 193 -15.46 14.79 -23.37
C SER A 193 -15.94 14.96 -21.92
N ALA A 194 -15.22 14.41 -20.94
CA ALA A 194 -15.61 14.44 -19.53
C ALA A 194 -15.75 15.88 -19.03
N ALA A 195 -16.83 16.16 -18.31
CA ALA A 195 -16.99 17.44 -17.67
C ALA A 195 -15.93 17.63 -16.58
N PHE A 196 -15.27 18.76 -16.54
CA PHE A 196 -14.18 19.05 -15.59
C PHE A 196 -14.62 18.81 -14.13
N GLU A 197 -15.84 19.17 -13.77
CA GLU A 197 -16.37 18.99 -12.42
C GLU A 197 -16.42 17.52 -11.99
N ASP A 198 -16.61 16.59 -12.93
CA ASP A 198 -16.70 15.16 -12.64
C ASP A 198 -15.33 14.51 -12.43
N ILE A 199 -14.26 15.11 -12.96
CA ILE A 199 -12.89 14.57 -12.89
C ILE A 199 -11.92 15.45 -12.09
N LYS A 200 -12.35 16.60 -11.60
CA LYS A 200 -11.48 17.56 -10.88
C LYS A 200 -10.82 17.00 -9.63
N PHE A 201 -11.39 15.95 -9.03
CA PHE A 201 -10.79 15.29 -7.85
C PHE A 201 -9.38 14.75 -8.11
N ILE A 202 -9.05 14.40 -9.37
CA ILE A 202 -7.70 13.98 -9.80
C ILE A 202 -6.65 15.08 -9.56
N LEU A 203 -7.06 16.35 -9.48
CA LEU A 203 -6.14 17.45 -9.17
C LEU A 203 -5.56 17.34 -7.76
N ALA A 204 -6.26 16.71 -6.83
CA ALA A 204 -5.71 16.42 -5.49
C ALA A 204 -4.51 15.47 -5.57
N ASP A 205 -4.57 14.45 -6.44
CA ASP A 205 -3.45 13.55 -6.71
C ASP A 205 -2.23 14.29 -7.27
N ARG A 206 -2.46 15.19 -8.25
CA ARG A 206 -1.40 16.09 -8.77
C ARG A 206 -0.75 16.90 -7.63
N ASP A 207 -1.54 17.48 -6.76
CA ASP A 207 -1.04 18.37 -5.71
C ASP A 207 -0.23 17.57 -4.66
N LEU A 208 -0.68 16.37 -4.29
CA LEU A 208 0.05 15.45 -3.42
C LEU A 208 1.39 15.03 -4.05
N ASN A 209 1.39 14.57 -5.31
CA ASN A 209 2.59 14.14 -6.01
C ASN A 209 3.59 15.29 -6.22
N LEU A 210 3.11 16.52 -6.50
CA LEU A 210 3.98 17.69 -6.61
C LEU A 210 4.60 18.09 -5.25
N ALA A 211 3.85 17.92 -4.16
CA ALA A 211 4.38 18.18 -2.81
C ALA A 211 5.51 17.18 -2.48
N LEU A 212 5.29 15.89 -2.74
CA LEU A 212 6.32 14.85 -2.59
C LEU A 212 7.56 15.13 -3.43
N ALA A 213 7.39 15.48 -4.71
CA ALA A 213 8.49 15.78 -5.61
C ALA A 213 9.31 17.02 -5.15
N ARG A 214 8.64 18.06 -4.69
CA ARG A 214 9.31 19.25 -4.16
C ARG A 214 10.10 18.94 -2.90
N GLU A 215 9.54 18.16 -2.00
CA GLU A 215 10.24 17.70 -0.81
C GLU A 215 11.44 16.83 -1.18
N GLY A 216 11.29 15.88 -2.10
CA GLY A 216 12.37 15.02 -2.59
C GLY A 216 13.53 15.82 -3.24
N LEU A 217 13.22 16.98 -3.88
CA LEU A 217 14.26 17.88 -4.39
C LEU A 217 14.91 18.72 -3.30
N SER A 218 14.27 18.97 -2.17
CA SER A 218 14.77 19.87 -1.12
C SER A 218 15.70 19.18 -0.12
N GLY A 219 15.43 17.92 0.21
CA GLY A 219 16.18 17.13 1.18
C GLY A 219 17.15 16.12 0.55
N ASP A 220 17.90 15.39 1.36
CA ASP A 220 18.73 14.28 0.95
C ASP A 220 17.97 12.98 1.17
N TYR A 221 17.32 12.49 0.11
CA TYR A 221 16.44 11.34 0.16
C TYR A 221 16.87 10.28 -0.87
N GLY A 222 16.79 9.01 -0.47
CA GLY A 222 17.10 7.89 -1.36
C GLY A 222 18.49 8.01 -2.00
N LEU A 223 18.54 7.87 -3.32
CA LEU A 223 19.75 8.00 -4.11
C LEU A 223 19.95 9.40 -4.72
N ASN A 224 19.09 10.35 -4.38
CA ASN A 224 19.10 11.72 -4.95
C ASN A 224 19.01 11.74 -6.50
N VAL A 225 18.33 10.76 -7.09
CA VAL A 225 18.19 10.63 -8.56
C VAL A 225 17.46 11.84 -9.13
N GLY A 226 16.39 12.29 -8.47
CA GLY A 226 15.64 13.46 -8.89
C GLY A 226 16.49 14.73 -8.93
N LYS A 227 17.33 14.97 -7.92
CA LYS A 227 18.28 16.08 -7.89
C LYS A 227 19.32 15.96 -9.00
N ALA A 228 19.93 14.77 -9.16
CA ALA A 228 20.93 14.53 -10.21
C ALA A 228 20.37 14.80 -11.60
N ILE A 229 19.12 14.39 -11.89
CA ILE A 229 18.45 14.70 -13.16
C ILE A 229 18.26 16.22 -13.30
N ARG A 230 17.78 16.91 -12.27
CA ARG A 230 17.50 18.35 -12.33
C ARG A 230 18.76 19.19 -12.48
N GLU A 231 19.82 18.84 -11.78
CA GLU A 231 21.13 19.53 -11.86
C GLU A 231 21.80 19.37 -13.23
N ASN A 232 21.65 18.22 -13.86
CA ASN A 232 22.23 17.91 -15.15
C ASN A 232 21.24 18.08 -16.33
N GLN A 233 20.05 18.63 -16.09
CA GLN A 233 19.00 18.69 -17.08
C GLN A 233 19.44 19.41 -18.36
N GLN A 234 20.06 20.57 -18.25
CA GLN A 234 20.47 21.37 -19.41
C GLN A 234 21.61 20.73 -20.22
N GLU A 235 22.55 20.07 -19.55
CA GLU A 235 23.77 19.54 -20.19
C GLU A 235 23.55 18.14 -20.78
N VAL A 236 22.78 17.29 -20.10
CA VAL A 236 22.68 15.85 -20.43
C VAL A 236 21.32 15.49 -21.02
N PHE A 237 20.23 15.98 -20.43
CA PHE A 237 18.87 15.53 -20.74
C PHE A 237 18.11 16.52 -21.64
N GLY A 238 18.51 17.78 -21.70
CA GLY A 238 17.76 18.85 -22.36
C GLY A 238 16.71 19.51 -21.45
N ASP A 239 16.40 20.76 -21.76
CA ASP A 239 15.41 21.55 -21.01
C ASP A 239 14.00 21.40 -21.63
N ASP A 240 13.46 20.21 -21.61
CA ASP A 240 12.15 19.89 -22.14
C ASP A 240 11.20 19.35 -21.05
N PHE A 241 9.91 19.21 -21.42
CA PHE A 241 8.90 18.70 -20.49
C PHE A 241 9.18 17.29 -20.00
N ILE A 242 9.75 16.43 -20.84
CA ILE A 242 10.01 15.02 -20.47
C ILE A 242 11.10 14.96 -19.40
N SER A 243 12.20 15.70 -19.60
CA SER A 243 13.30 15.78 -18.62
C SER A 243 12.85 16.40 -17.31
N PHE A 244 11.97 17.42 -17.37
CA PHE A 244 11.33 17.98 -16.18
C PHE A 244 10.48 16.93 -15.45
N ALA A 245 9.61 16.23 -16.15
CA ALA A 245 8.74 15.20 -15.58
C ALA A 245 9.54 14.05 -14.97
N MET A 246 10.61 13.60 -15.63
CA MET A 246 11.52 12.58 -15.11
C MET A 246 12.15 13.01 -13.79
N GLY A 247 12.67 14.24 -13.71
CA GLY A 247 13.28 14.78 -12.49
C GLY A 247 12.29 14.86 -11.33
N MET A 248 11.06 15.32 -11.59
CA MET A 248 9.99 15.40 -10.58
C MET A 248 9.53 14.03 -10.11
N THR A 249 9.36 13.08 -11.03
CA THR A 249 8.96 11.69 -10.68
C THR A 249 10.04 10.98 -9.88
N ALA A 250 11.32 11.11 -10.29
CA ALA A 250 12.44 10.54 -9.56
C ALA A 250 12.56 11.12 -8.14
N ALA A 251 12.36 12.44 -7.98
CA ALA A 251 12.42 13.10 -6.67
C ALA A 251 11.30 12.61 -5.72
N ALA A 252 10.10 12.40 -6.24
CA ALA A 252 9.01 11.80 -5.45
C ALA A 252 9.34 10.35 -5.05
N SER A 253 9.99 9.60 -5.94
CA SER A 253 10.45 8.23 -5.65
C SER A 253 11.61 8.22 -4.64
N ASP A 254 12.56 9.14 -4.73
CA ASP A 254 13.66 9.28 -3.76
C ASP A 254 13.11 9.49 -2.34
N LEU A 255 12.06 10.30 -2.17
CA LEU A 255 11.40 10.51 -0.89
C LEU A 255 10.76 9.23 -0.35
N SER A 256 10.17 8.40 -1.22
CA SER A 256 9.59 7.11 -0.81
C SER A 256 10.64 6.05 -0.45
N LEU A 257 11.88 6.23 -0.91
CA LEU A 257 13.03 5.39 -0.61
C LEU A 257 13.83 5.92 0.60
N ILE A 258 13.21 6.67 1.50
CA ILE A 258 13.88 7.22 2.68
C ILE A 258 14.59 6.09 3.43
N HIS A 259 15.91 6.18 3.46
CA HIS A 259 16.85 5.31 4.17
C HIS A 259 17.17 3.96 3.51
N ILE A 260 17.79 4.03 2.35
CA ILE A 260 18.76 2.97 2.01
C ILE A 260 20.15 3.41 2.50
#